data_0413953627bb214860a343fdddaf8ab6
#
_entry.id   0413953627bb214860a343fdddaf8ab6
#
_cell.length_a   1.000
_cell.length_b   1.000
_cell.length_c   1.000
_cell.angle_alpha   90.00
_cell.angle_beta   90.00
_cell.angle_gamma   90.00
#
_symmetry.space_group_name_H-M   'P 1'
#
loop_
_entity.id
_entity.type
_entity.pdbx_description
1 polymer ?
#
loop_
_entity_poly.entity_id
_entity_poly.type
_entity_poly.pdbx_seq_one_letter_code
_entity_poly.pdbx_strand_id
1 'polypeptide(L)'
;MEGAREKPLEWTRAALDQLDEQIEYVAAKRLADPGRVGERIERALDLIRAHPRIGTPGRRAGTREWPVRGSPLTLIYRIDRSRILILAVMHQRQAV
;
A
#
# COMPACT_ATOMS: atom_id res chain seq x y z
N MET A 1 -2.86 20.54 -19.06
CA MET A 1 -3.04 20.05 -18.77
C MET A 1 -3.32 18.91 -18.49
N GLU A 2 -3.68 18.39 -18.83
CA GLU A 2 -4.16 17.20 -18.72
C GLU A 2 -3.18 16.17 -18.54
N GLY A 3 -2.00 16.26 -18.97
CA GLY A 3 -0.97 15.29 -18.80
C GLY A 3 -0.66 14.96 -17.37
N ALA A 4 -1.11 15.79 -16.47
CA ALA A 4 -0.86 15.58 -15.05
C ALA A 4 -1.93 14.73 -14.37
N ARG A 5 -2.87 14.17 -15.15
CA ARG A 5 -3.94 13.40 -14.56
C ARG A 5 -3.41 12.14 -13.87
N GLU A 6 -3.80 11.94 -12.64
CA GLU A 6 -3.42 10.76 -11.89
C GLU A 6 -4.18 9.54 -12.40
N LYS A 7 -3.54 8.39 -12.37
CA LYS A 7 -4.21 7.14 -12.70
C LYS A 7 -5.11 6.73 -11.54
N PRO A 8 -6.24 6.09 -11.82
CA PRO A 8 -7.06 5.54 -10.74
C PRO A 8 -6.30 4.46 -9.99
N LEU A 9 -6.52 4.40 -8.69
CA LEU A 9 -5.91 3.40 -7.83
C LEU A 9 -6.98 2.40 -7.41
N GLU A 10 -6.70 1.13 -7.62
CA GLU A 10 -7.62 0.05 -7.33
C GLU A 10 -6.96 -0.99 -6.44
N TRP A 11 -7.77 -1.77 -5.77
CA TRP A 11 -7.31 -2.83 -4.86
C TRP A 11 -7.78 -4.18 -5.37
N THR A 12 -6.91 -5.17 -5.30
CA THR A 12 -7.36 -6.55 -5.52
C THR A 12 -8.13 -7.00 -4.29
N ARG A 13 -8.96 -8.03 -4.44
CA ARG A 13 -9.66 -8.62 -3.32
C ARG A 13 -8.67 -9.13 -2.28
N ALA A 14 -7.59 -9.77 -2.74
CA ALA A 14 -6.59 -10.29 -1.84
C ALA A 14 -5.96 -9.17 -1.00
N ALA A 15 -5.69 -8.04 -1.62
CA ALA A 15 -5.10 -6.90 -0.89
C ALA A 15 -6.08 -6.34 0.13
N LEU A 16 -7.36 -6.25 -0.20
CA LEU A 16 -8.37 -5.79 0.76
C LEU A 16 -8.48 -6.73 1.95
N ASP A 17 -8.48 -8.03 1.69
CA ASP A 17 -8.55 -9.01 2.79
C ASP A 17 -7.31 -8.92 3.67
N GLN A 18 -6.14 -8.75 3.06
CA GLN A 18 -4.90 -8.60 3.83
C GLN A 18 -4.91 -7.31 4.64
N LEU A 19 -5.46 -6.24 4.09
CA LEU A 19 -5.56 -4.99 4.82
C LEU A 19 -6.37 -5.19 6.10
N ASP A 20 -7.53 -5.85 5.99
CA ASP A 20 -8.37 -6.11 7.16
C ASP A 20 -7.63 -6.96 8.18
N GLU A 21 -6.95 -8.01 7.72
CA GLU A 21 -6.20 -8.90 8.61
C GLU A 21 -5.08 -8.15 9.33
N GLN A 22 -4.37 -7.28 8.61
CA GLN A 22 -3.26 -6.56 9.21
C GLN A 22 -3.73 -5.52 10.21
N ILE A 23 -4.84 -4.86 9.94
CA ILE A 23 -5.39 -3.90 10.87
C ILE A 23 -5.82 -4.61 12.15
N GLU A 24 -6.47 -5.77 12.02
CA GLU A 24 -6.86 -6.56 13.18
C GLU A 24 -5.64 -7.02 13.96
N TYR A 25 -4.60 -7.46 13.28
CA TYR A 25 -3.37 -7.91 13.92
C TYR A 25 -2.72 -6.79 14.71
N VAL A 26 -2.60 -5.61 14.09
CA VAL A 26 -1.98 -4.46 14.73
C VAL A 26 -2.77 -4.05 15.97
N ALA A 27 -4.09 -4.07 15.89
CA ALA A 27 -4.95 -3.74 17.00
C ALA A 27 -4.83 -4.77 18.14
N ALA A 28 -4.86 -6.06 17.79
CA ALA A 28 -4.79 -7.12 18.78
C ALA A 28 -3.46 -7.13 19.52
N LYS A 29 -2.38 -6.81 18.84
CA LYS A 29 -1.05 -6.78 19.44
C LYS A 29 -0.69 -5.41 19.99
N ARG A 30 -1.58 -4.44 19.88
CA ARG A 30 -1.34 -3.08 20.34
C ARG A 30 -0.06 -2.48 19.78
N LEU A 31 0.22 -2.81 18.52
CA LEU A 31 1.42 -2.31 17.83
C LEU A 31 1.23 -0.88 17.36
N ALA A 32 -0.01 -0.48 17.10
CA ALA A 32 -0.35 0.88 16.67
C ALA A 32 -1.85 1.09 16.88
N ASP A 33 -2.26 2.35 16.84
CA ASP A 33 -3.66 2.73 16.89
C ASP A 33 -4.28 2.44 15.51
N PRO A 34 -5.30 1.58 15.41
CA PRO A 34 -5.89 1.24 14.10
C PRO A 34 -6.39 2.46 13.32
N GLY A 35 -6.93 3.48 14.01
CA GLY A 35 -7.38 4.68 13.33
C GLY A 35 -6.22 5.44 12.70
N ARG A 36 -5.11 5.52 13.40
CA ARG A 36 -3.93 6.19 12.86
C ARG A 36 -3.32 5.41 11.71
N VAL A 37 -3.37 4.07 11.79
CA VAL A 37 -2.88 3.25 10.69
C VAL A 37 -3.66 3.54 9.44
N GLY A 38 -5.00 3.66 9.55
CA GLY A 38 -5.84 4.01 8.41
C GLY A 38 -5.44 5.33 7.78
N GLU A 39 -5.22 6.36 8.59
CA GLU A 39 -4.79 7.66 8.10
C GLU A 39 -3.45 7.59 7.37
N ARG A 40 -2.53 6.80 7.91
CA ARG A 40 -1.20 6.67 7.31
C ARG A 40 -1.24 5.91 6.01
N ILE A 41 -2.14 4.92 5.92
CA ILE A 41 -2.36 4.23 4.66
C ILE A 41 -2.90 5.21 3.62
N GLU A 42 -3.86 6.06 3.99
CA GLU A 42 -4.39 7.05 3.05
C GLU A 42 -3.31 7.99 2.55
N ARG A 43 -2.42 8.43 3.42
CA ARG A 43 -1.30 9.27 3.00
C ARG A 43 -0.37 8.54 2.05
N ALA A 44 -0.10 7.26 2.32
CA ALA A 44 0.73 6.47 1.43
C ALA A 44 0.08 6.34 0.06
N LEU A 45 -1.23 6.11 0.03
CA LEU A 45 -1.95 6.02 -1.24
C LEU A 45 -1.90 7.34 -2.01
N ASP A 46 -2.05 8.46 -1.31
CA ASP A 46 -1.95 9.78 -1.96
C ASP A 46 -0.58 9.97 -2.60
N LEU A 47 0.47 9.57 -1.91
CA LEU A 47 1.82 9.67 -2.46
C LEU A 47 2.00 8.78 -3.68
N ILE A 48 1.47 7.56 -3.62
CA ILE A 48 1.55 6.64 -4.75
C ILE A 48 0.77 7.18 -5.95
N ARG A 49 -0.41 7.77 -5.70
CA ARG A 49 -1.18 8.38 -6.79
C ARG A 49 -0.41 9.53 -7.45
N ALA A 50 0.19 10.38 -6.63
CA ALA A 50 0.92 11.53 -7.14
C ALA A 50 2.23 11.15 -7.81
N HIS A 51 2.89 10.12 -7.28
CA HIS A 51 4.21 9.68 -7.75
C HIS A 51 4.26 8.16 -7.82
N PRO A 52 3.65 7.57 -8.87
CA PRO A 52 3.52 6.10 -8.91
C PRO A 52 4.84 5.34 -8.80
N ARG A 53 5.94 5.94 -9.22
CA ARG A 53 7.24 5.27 -9.15
C ARG A 53 7.98 5.49 -7.83
N ILE A 54 7.28 6.05 -6.83
CA ILE A 54 7.91 6.32 -5.54
C ILE A 54 8.35 5.04 -4.83
N GLY A 55 7.64 3.94 -5.02
CA GLY A 55 8.01 2.66 -4.41
C GLY A 55 9.27 2.10 -5.04
N THR A 56 10.01 1.32 -4.25
CA THR A 56 11.20 0.64 -4.75
C THR A 56 10.77 -0.59 -5.55
N PRO A 57 11.62 -1.06 -6.48
CA PRO A 57 11.32 -2.30 -7.19
C PRO A 57 11.05 -3.44 -6.20
N GLY A 58 9.96 -4.15 -6.40
CA GLY A 58 9.57 -5.22 -5.51
C GLY A 58 10.31 -6.51 -5.81
N ARG A 59 10.11 -7.49 -4.94
CA ARG A 59 10.73 -8.79 -5.09
C ARG A 59 10.23 -9.52 -6.32
N ARG A 60 8.96 -9.33 -6.65
CA ARG A 60 8.42 -9.87 -7.89
C ARG A 60 8.59 -8.86 -9.00
N ALA A 61 8.94 -9.35 -10.18
CA ALA A 61 9.11 -8.49 -11.35
C ALA A 61 7.82 -7.72 -11.61
N GLY A 62 7.96 -6.46 -11.95
CA GLY A 62 6.82 -5.61 -12.28
C GLY A 62 6.09 -5.04 -11.08
N THR A 63 6.53 -5.33 -9.87
CA THR A 63 5.90 -4.76 -8.68
C THR A 63 6.78 -3.71 -8.03
N ARG A 64 6.16 -2.91 -7.16
CA ARG A 64 6.86 -1.93 -6.33
C ARG A 64 6.38 -2.06 -4.90
N GLU A 65 7.24 -1.68 -3.97
CA GLU A 65 6.96 -1.75 -2.54
C GLU A 65 7.13 -0.38 -1.92
N TRP A 66 6.16 0.01 -1.12
CA TRP A 66 6.22 1.30 -0.44
C TRP A 66 5.82 1.11 1.03
N PRO A 67 6.73 1.36 1.98
CA PRO A 67 6.37 1.23 3.40
C PRO A 67 5.40 2.33 3.79
N VAL A 68 4.43 1.97 4.60
CA VAL A 68 3.48 2.93 5.17
C VAL A 68 4.14 3.55 6.37
N ARG A 69 4.54 4.81 6.25
CA ARG A 69 5.30 5.51 7.29
C ARG A 69 4.53 5.52 8.60
N GLY A 70 5.20 5.19 9.69
CA GLY A 70 4.61 5.18 11.01
C GLY A 70 3.75 3.97 11.30
N SER A 71 3.87 2.92 10.48
CA SER A 71 3.18 1.67 10.69
C SER A 71 4.12 0.53 10.32
N PRO A 72 3.80 -0.71 10.72
CA PRO A 72 4.61 -1.86 10.32
C PRO A 72 4.22 -2.43 8.97
N LEU A 73 3.44 -1.71 8.18
CA LEU A 73 2.88 -2.24 6.93
C LEU A 73 3.62 -1.73 5.71
N THR A 74 3.65 -2.56 4.67
CA THR A 74 4.20 -2.22 3.36
C THR A 74 3.15 -2.53 2.31
N LEU A 75 2.93 -1.58 1.39
CA LEU A 75 2.04 -1.78 0.26
C LEU A 75 2.83 -2.32 -0.92
N ILE A 76 2.29 -3.33 -1.58
CA ILE A 76 2.87 -3.87 -2.80
C ILE A 76 1.90 -3.55 -3.93
N TYR A 77 2.40 -2.91 -4.98
CA TYR A 77 1.53 -2.46 -6.06
C TYR A 77 2.21 -2.62 -7.41
N ARG A 78 1.42 -2.48 -8.46
CA ARG A 78 1.87 -2.52 -9.83
C ARG A 78 1.27 -1.34 -10.58
N ILE A 79 2.01 -0.79 -11.52
CA ILE A 79 1.55 0.30 -12.38
C ILE A 79 1.22 -0.28 -13.74
N ASP A 80 -0.05 -0.18 -14.15
CA ASP A 80 -0.50 -0.54 -15.47
C ASP A 80 -0.70 0.71 -16.30
N ARG A 81 -1.02 0.52 -17.59
CA ARG A 81 -1.33 1.64 -18.46
C ARG A 81 -2.43 2.52 -17.91
N SER A 82 -3.48 1.90 -17.37
CA SER A 82 -4.69 2.63 -17.02
C SER A 82 -4.89 2.80 -15.53
N ARG A 83 -4.10 2.13 -14.69
CA ARG A 83 -4.37 2.15 -13.25
C ARG A 83 -3.13 1.78 -12.44
N ILE A 84 -3.24 2.06 -11.15
CA ILE A 84 -2.31 1.57 -10.15
C ILE A 84 -3.07 0.50 -9.37
N LEU A 85 -2.50 -0.67 -9.23
CA LEU A 85 -3.20 -1.80 -8.62
C LEU A 85 -2.48 -2.23 -7.34
N ILE A 86 -3.15 -2.12 -6.20
CA ILE A 86 -2.60 -2.60 -4.94
C ILE A 86 -2.79 -4.10 -4.89
N LEU A 87 -1.69 -4.82 -4.80
CA LEU A 87 -1.67 -6.28 -4.89
C LEU A 87 -1.63 -6.95 -3.53
N ALA A 88 -0.99 -6.32 -2.56
CA ALA A 88 -0.80 -6.94 -1.25
C ALA A 88 -0.49 -5.89 -0.19
N VAL A 89 -0.82 -6.23 1.04
CA VAL A 89 -0.43 -5.48 2.22
C VAL A 89 0.32 -6.45 3.12
N MET A 90 1.58 -6.15 3.41
CA MET A 90 2.41 -7.04 4.20
C MET A 90 2.89 -6.37 5.46
N HIS A 91 2.98 -7.16 6.52
CA HIS A 91 3.66 -6.71 7.73
C HIS A 91 5.16 -6.80 7.48
N GLN A 92 5.92 -5.82 7.96
CA GLN A 92 7.37 -5.80 7.72
C GLN A 92 8.06 -7.08 8.17
N ARG A 93 7.58 -7.68 9.25
CA ARG A 93 8.15 -8.93 9.73
C ARG A 93 7.87 -10.11 8.82
N GLN A 94 6.83 -10.01 7.99
CA GLN A 94 6.48 -11.08 7.05
C GLN A 94 7.23 -10.95 5.75
N ALA A 95 7.98 -9.90 5.61
CA ALA A 95 8.64 -9.58 4.37
C ALA A 95 9.97 -10.30 4.20
N VAL A 96 10.21 -11.34 4.91
CA VAL A 96 11.47 -12.08 4.83
C VAL A 96 11.45 -13.05 3.68
#